data_039cd2cd4680d581cf1e02c42325df98
#
_entry.id   039cd2cd4680d581cf1e02c42325df98
#
_cell.length_a   1.000
_cell.length_b   1.000
_cell.length_c   1.000
_cell.angle_alpha   90.00
_cell.angle_beta   90.00
_cell.angle_gamma   90.00
#
_symmetry.space_group_name_H-M   'P 1'
#
loop_
_entity.id
_entity.type
_entity.pdbx_description
1 polymer ?
#
loop_
_entity_poly.entity_id
_entity_poly.type
_entity_poly.pdbx_seq_one_letter_code
_entity_poly.pdbx_strand_id
1 'polypeptide(L)'
;ERRDYLHQLLTHQFKKIATWKIPDGGLAIWLTFTPTISLVKLAEQAEQNNLFLPKTILYQNKSTCAIRFGFGHLNKEELEIVILKLKEAYKNVVGNILVD
;
A
#
# COMPACT_ATOMS: atom_id res chain seq x y z
N GLU A 1 9.60 14.87 -9.30
CA GLU A 1 9.51 13.56 -9.93
C GLU A 1 8.48 12.69 -9.25
N ARG A 2 7.97 11.72 -10.00
CA ARG A 2 6.97 10.79 -9.46
C ARG A 2 7.50 10.02 -8.26
N ARG A 3 8.76 9.61 -8.32
CA ARG A 3 9.38 8.86 -7.24
C ARG A 3 9.42 9.66 -5.94
N ASP A 4 9.86 10.91 -6.00
CA ASP A 4 9.90 11.77 -4.83
C ASP A 4 8.50 12.09 -4.34
N TYR A 5 7.57 12.29 -5.26
CA TYR A 5 6.18 12.56 -4.92
C TYR A 5 5.54 11.36 -4.20
N LEU A 6 5.81 10.15 -4.70
CA LEU A 6 5.33 8.94 -4.06
C LEU A 6 5.87 8.82 -2.64
N HIS A 7 7.16 9.12 -2.45
CA HIS A 7 7.75 9.10 -1.12
C HIS A 7 7.04 10.07 -0.18
N GLN A 8 6.72 11.27 -0.67
CA GLN A 8 5.98 12.25 0.13
C GLN A 8 4.59 11.75 0.49
N LEU A 9 3.88 11.16 -0.46
CA LEU A 9 2.55 10.61 -0.20
C LEU A 9 2.60 9.52 0.87
N LEU A 10 3.57 8.62 0.76
CA LEU A 10 3.71 7.53 1.72
C LEU A 10 4.07 8.08 3.09
N THR A 11 4.93 9.07 3.15
CA THR A 11 5.30 9.69 4.42
C THR A 11 4.08 10.29 5.11
N HIS A 12 3.20 10.95 4.36
CA HIS A 12 1.98 11.52 4.93
C HIS A 12 0.99 10.45 5.38
N GLN A 13 0.84 9.39 4.60
CA GLN A 13 -0.25 8.45 4.81
C GLN A 13 0.14 7.21 5.59
N PHE A 14 1.39 6.77 5.49
CA PHE A 14 1.79 5.46 6.01
C PHE A 14 2.98 5.49 6.97
N LYS A 15 3.44 6.65 7.38
CA LYS A 15 4.68 6.79 8.17
C LYS A 15 4.71 5.89 9.41
N LYS A 16 3.58 5.80 10.11
CA LYS A 16 3.55 5.08 11.39
C LYS A 16 3.13 3.62 11.25
N ILE A 17 2.75 3.19 10.06
CA ILE A 17 2.14 1.88 9.87
C ILE A 17 2.84 1.06 8.82
N ALA A 18 3.85 1.61 8.16
CA ALA A 18 4.58 0.90 7.12
C ALA A 18 5.96 1.49 6.91
N THR A 19 6.83 0.67 6.35
CA THR A 19 8.11 1.13 5.83
C THR A 19 8.17 0.78 4.35
N TRP A 20 9.03 1.47 3.60
CA TRP A 20 9.10 1.21 2.17
C TRP A 20 10.50 1.43 1.64
N LYS A 21 10.78 0.76 0.51
CA LYS A 21 12.02 0.92 -0.22
C LYS A 21 11.71 1.25 -1.66
N ILE A 22 12.35 2.28 -2.18
CA ILE A 22 12.25 2.67 -3.58
C ILE A 22 13.64 2.51 -4.18
N PRO A 23 13.87 1.43 -4.95
CA PRO A 23 15.21 1.21 -5.50
C PRO A 23 15.60 2.27 -6.51
N ASP A 24 16.87 2.54 -6.61
CA ASP A 24 17.40 3.49 -7.59
C ASP A 24 17.03 3.02 -8.99
N GLY A 25 16.47 3.94 -9.78
CA GLY A 25 16.09 3.62 -11.15
C GLY A 25 14.92 2.67 -11.27
N GLY A 26 14.35 2.21 -10.16
CA GLY A 26 13.23 1.29 -10.20
C GLY A 26 11.90 2.01 -10.34
N LEU A 27 10.89 1.27 -10.84
CA LEU A 27 9.53 1.77 -11.01
C LEU A 27 8.54 1.04 -10.11
N ALA A 28 9.05 0.41 -9.05
CA ALA A 28 8.21 -0.28 -8.08
C ALA A 28 8.76 -0.04 -6.68
N ILE A 29 7.87 -0.06 -5.69
CA ILE A 29 8.29 0.02 -4.29
C ILE A 29 7.90 -1.27 -3.58
N TRP A 30 8.62 -1.51 -2.49
CA TRP A 30 8.32 -2.61 -1.58
C TRP A 30 7.78 -1.96 -0.30
N LEU A 31 6.47 -2.11 -0.06
CA LEU A 31 5.79 -1.49 1.07
C LEU A 31 5.49 -2.56 2.12
N THR A 32 6.15 -2.45 3.27
CA THR A 32 6.02 -3.43 4.36
C THR A 32 5.17 -2.84 5.48
N PHE A 33 4.12 -3.56 5.88
CA PHE A 33 3.24 -3.10 6.96
C PHE A 33 3.77 -3.54 8.32
N THR A 34 3.72 -2.62 9.27
CA THR A 34 4.13 -2.87 10.65
C THR A 34 3.14 -2.18 11.58
N PRO A 35 2.41 -2.92 12.41
CA PRO A 35 2.44 -4.37 12.53
C PRO A 35 1.79 -5.08 11.35
N THR A 36 1.92 -6.40 11.35
CA THR A 36 1.36 -7.25 10.31
C THR A 36 -0.17 -7.14 10.26
N ILE A 37 -0.70 -7.05 9.06
CA ILE A 37 -2.14 -7.09 8.81
C ILE A 37 -2.44 -8.20 7.82
N SER A 38 -3.72 -8.54 7.64
CA SER A 38 -4.11 -9.50 6.63
C SER A 38 -4.13 -8.84 5.25
N LEU A 39 -3.24 -9.25 4.35
CA LEU A 39 -3.22 -8.70 3.00
C LEU A 39 -4.43 -9.16 2.18
N VAL A 40 -4.99 -10.34 2.48
CA VAL A 40 -6.22 -10.78 1.82
C VAL A 40 -7.36 -9.83 2.16
N LYS A 41 -7.50 -9.48 3.44
CA LYS A 41 -8.53 -8.52 3.85
C LYS A 41 -8.27 -7.14 3.28
N LEU A 42 -7.01 -6.73 3.21
CA LEU A 42 -6.66 -5.45 2.61
C LEU A 42 -7.08 -5.41 1.15
N ALA A 43 -6.81 -6.48 0.41
CA ALA A 43 -7.20 -6.54 -1.01
C ALA A 43 -8.72 -6.51 -1.17
N GLU A 44 -9.45 -7.16 -0.28
CA GLU A 44 -10.91 -7.13 -0.31
C GLU A 44 -11.44 -5.73 -0.09
N GLN A 45 -10.89 -5.02 0.90
CA GLN A 45 -11.32 -3.66 1.19
C GLN A 45 -10.92 -2.70 0.07
N ALA A 46 -9.74 -2.90 -0.52
CA ALA A 46 -9.30 -2.08 -1.63
C ALA A 46 -10.23 -2.25 -2.83
N GLU A 47 -10.67 -3.46 -3.10
CA GLU A 47 -11.57 -3.73 -4.22
C GLU A 47 -12.89 -2.98 -4.05
N GLN A 48 -13.37 -2.87 -2.82
CA GLN A 48 -14.59 -2.12 -2.55
C GLN A 48 -14.42 -0.63 -2.86
N ASN A 49 -13.18 -0.16 -2.89
CA ASN A 49 -12.88 1.22 -3.25
C ASN A 49 -12.41 1.34 -4.70
N ASN A 50 -12.65 0.31 -5.50
CA ASN A 50 -12.26 0.27 -6.91
C ASN A 50 -10.75 0.28 -7.09
N LEU A 51 -10.02 -0.33 -6.16
CA LEU A 51 -8.57 -0.52 -6.28
C LEU A 51 -8.29 -2.01 -6.24
N PHE A 52 -7.89 -2.56 -7.39
CA PHE A 52 -7.61 -3.98 -7.47
C PHE A 52 -6.16 -4.28 -7.10
N LEU A 53 -5.97 -5.16 -6.12
CA LEU A 53 -4.64 -5.61 -5.71
C LEU A 53 -4.52 -7.10 -6.07
N PRO A 54 -3.83 -7.44 -7.17
CA PRO A 54 -3.70 -8.84 -7.57
C PRO A 54 -2.84 -9.63 -6.58
N LYS A 55 -3.09 -10.92 -6.48
CA LYS A 55 -2.34 -11.78 -5.56
C LYS A 55 -0.84 -11.76 -5.84
N THR A 56 -0.46 -11.51 -7.09
CA THR A 56 0.94 -11.52 -7.49
C THR A 56 1.78 -10.43 -6.85
N ILE A 57 1.14 -9.38 -6.34
CA ILE A 57 1.89 -8.31 -5.66
C ILE A 57 1.79 -8.40 -4.14
N LEU A 58 1.08 -9.38 -3.60
CA LEU A 58 0.90 -9.55 -2.17
C LEU A 58 1.87 -10.61 -1.66
N TYR A 59 2.68 -10.24 -0.67
CA TYR A 59 3.69 -11.13 -0.11
C TYR A 59 3.45 -11.25 1.39
N GLN A 60 2.85 -12.37 1.78
CA GLN A 60 2.54 -12.59 3.20
C GLN A 60 2.89 -14.00 3.63
N ASN A 61 3.69 -14.08 4.70
CA ASN A 61 4.00 -15.32 5.38
C ASN A 61 4.28 -14.97 6.84
N LYS A 62 4.90 -15.88 7.59
CA LYS A 62 5.13 -15.66 9.01
C LYS A 62 6.02 -14.44 9.30
N SER A 63 6.91 -14.11 8.37
CA SER A 63 7.90 -13.04 8.60
C SER A 63 7.75 -11.87 7.66
N THR A 64 6.83 -11.92 6.71
CA THR A 64 6.71 -10.89 5.68
C THR A 64 5.25 -10.46 5.54
N CYS A 65 5.02 -9.16 5.48
CA CYS A 65 3.71 -8.60 5.17
C CYS A 65 3.93 -7.37 4.31
N ALA A 66 3.98 -7.56 2.99
CA ALA A 66 4.42 -6.50 2.09
C ALA A 66 3.69 -6.55 0.76
N ILE A 67 3.62 -5.37 0.11
CA ILE A 67 3.07 -5.24 -1.23
C ILE A 67 4.17 -4.69 -2.13
N ARG A 68 4.34 -5.31 -3.31
CA ARG A 68 5.21 -4.78 -4.34
C ARG A 68 4.35 -3.95 -5.29
N PHE A 69 4.50 -2.63 -5.22
CA PHE A 69 3.64 -1.71 -5.93
C PHE A 69 4.40 -1.06 -7.10
N GLY A 70 3.93 -1.31 -8.33
CA GLY A 70 4.49 -0.69 -9.52
C GLY A 70 3.85 0.68 -9.74
N PHE A 71 4.66 1.71 -9.98
CA PHE A 71 4.15 3.07 -10.13
C PHE A 71 4.59 3.74 -11.43
N GLY A 72 5.32 3.02 -12.27
CA GLY A 72 5.91 3.63 -13.47
C GLY A 72 4.91 4.11 -14.50
N HIS A 73 3.71 3.57 -14.46
CA HIS A 73 2.66 3.92 -15.42
C HIS A 73 1.65 4.93 -14.88
N LEU A 74 1.88 5.46 -13.69
CA LEU A 74 0.93 6.37 -13.04
C LEU A 74 1.46 7.80 -13.04
N ASN A 75 0.57 8.77 -13.28
CA ASN A 75 0.93 10.17 -13.10
C ASN A 75 0.71 10.56 -11.63
N LYS A 76 1.01 11.82 -11.29
CA LYS A 76 0.92 12.27 -9.90
C LYS A 76 -0.49 12.17 -9.33
N GLU A 77 -1.49 12.56 -10.11
CA GLU A 77 -2.87 12.48 -9.66
C GLU A 77 -3.29 11.04 -9.41
N GLU A 78 -2.88 10.14 -10.30
CA GLU A 78 -3.19 8.72 -10.14
C GLU A 78 -2.49 8.12 -8.93
N LEU A 79 -1.24 8.51 -8.69
CA LEU A 79 -0.51 8.06 -7.51
C LEU A 79 -1.23 8.47 -6.23
N GLU A 80 -1.68 9.71 -6.18
CA GLU A 80 -2.39 10.20 -5.00
C GLU A 80 -3.67 9.41 -4.76
N ILE A 81 -4.44 9.17 -5.82
CA ILE A 81 -5.69 8.41 -5.72
C ILE A 81 -5.42 7.01 -5.21
N VAL A 82 -4.41 6.33 -5.77
CA VAL A 82 -4.10 4.96 -5.37
C VAL A 82 -3.68 4.90 -3.91
N ILE A 83 -2.80 5.80 -3.49
CA ILE A 83 -2.31 5.80 -2.10
C ILE A 83 -3.45 6.11 -1.12
N LEU A 84 -4.33 7.05 -1.46
CA LEU A 84 -5.46 7.36 -0.59
C LEU A 84 -6.44 6.20 -0.50
N LYS A 85 -6.70 5.51 -1.61
CA LYS A 85 -7.57 4.32 -1.60
C LYS A 85 -6.96 3.20 -0.78
N LEU A 86 -5.65 3.01 -0.90
CA LEU A 86 -4.96 1.99 -0.12
C LEU A 86 -5.02 2.31 1.36
N LYS A 87 -4.82 3.58 1.73
CA LYS A 87 -4.92 3.99 3.13
C LYS A 87 -6.32 3.77 3.67
N GLU A 88 -7.33 4.07 2.88
CA GLU A 88 -8.71 3.85 3.31
C GLU A 88 -8.97 2.36 3.53
N ALA A 89 -8.49 1.52 2.63
CA ALA A 89 -8.63 0.08 2.79
C ALA A 89 -7.91 -0.39 4.07
N TYR A 90 -6.73 0.15 4.33
CA TYR A 90 -5.99 -0.17 5.54
C TYR A 90 -6.80 0.19 6.79
N LYS A 91 -7.39 1.38 6.80
CA LYS A 91 -8.21 1.81 7.93
C LYS A 91 -9.39 0.87 8.17
N ASN A 92 -10.00 0.40 7.09
CA ASN A 92 -11.14 -0.50 7.21
C ASN A 92 -10.73 -1.85 7.80
N VAL A 93 -9.56 -2.36 7.41
CA VAL A 93 -9.05 -3.61 7.97
C VAL A 93 -8.77 -3.45 9.46
N VAL A 94 -8.06 -2.39 9.84
CA VAL A 94 -7.70 -2.15 11.24
C VAL A 94 -8.93 -1.80 12.06
N GLY A 95 -9.83 -1.00 11.50
CA GLY A 95 -11.06 -0.63 12.19
C GLY A 95 -11.95 -1.83 12.47
N ASN A 96 -12.05 -2.76 11.52
CA ASN A 96 -12.83 -3.98 11.73
C ASN A 96 -12.25 -4.82 12.86
N ILE A 97 -10.93 -4.86 12.99
CA ILE A 97 -10.29 -5.56 14.09
C ILE A 97 -10.61 -4.88 15.42
N LEU A 98 -10.59 -3.56 15.46
CA LEU A 98 -10.82 -2.79 16.68
C LEU A 98 -12.28 -2.83 17.13
N VAL A 99 -13.21 -2.91 16.19
CA VAL A 99 -14.64 -2.93 16.49
C VAL A 99 -15.07 -4.29 17.02
N ASP A 100 -14.44 -5.34 16.52
CA ASP A 100 -14.75 -6.69 16.95
C ASP A 100 -14.09 -6.99 18.30
#